data_2f63b0f26ed989ab08176679aa9a6c15
#
_entry.id   2f63b0f26ed989ab08176679aa9a6c15
#
_cell.length_a   1.000
_cell.length_b   1.000
_cell.length_c   1.000
_cell.angle_alpha   90.00
_cell.angle_beta   90.00
_cell.angle_gamma   90.00
#
_symmetry.space_group_name_H-M   'P 1'
#
loop_
_entity.id
_entity.type
_entity.pdbx_description
1 polymer ?
#
loop_
_entity_poly.entity_id
_entity_poly.type
_entity_poly.pdbx_seq_one_letter_code
_entity_poly.pdbx_strand_id
1 'polypeptide(L)'
;MILMKDITRDGDPVLRQEAAKVSFPLSEEDQKLADDMMEYLKVSQDPELCKKYGLRAGVGLAAPQVGVSKMMAAVLVPAEEGAKSPFTDVIINPVIISHSVQDGALTEGEGCLSVDEEVPGFVPRHDRITLRYQDTKGETHKVRLKN
;
A
#
# COMPACT_ATOMS: atom_id res chain seq x y z
N MET A 1 15.43 6.77 4.13
CA MET A 1 14.40 7.03 3.11
C MET A 1 14.41 5.93 2.06
N ILE A 2 13.24 5.43 1.70
CA ILE A 2 13.10 4.40 0.65
C ILE A 2 13.21 5.07 -0.73
N LEU A 3 14.07 4.49 -1.57
CA LEU A 3 14.28 4.92 -2.97
C LEU A 3 13.88 3.78 -3.93
N MET A 4 13.82 4.07 -5.22
CA MET A 4 13.46 3.06 -6.22
C MET A 4 14.35 1.81 -6.19
N LYS A 5 15.63 1.97 -5.84
CA LYS A 5 16.55 0.84 -5.68
C LYS A 5 16.15 -0.13 -4.56
N ASP A 6 15.37 0.35 -3.59
CA ASP A 6 14.94 -0.43 -2.43
C ASP A 6 13.62 -1.17 -2.70
N ILE A 7 12.94 -0.87 -3.81
CA ILE A 7 11.68 -1.52 -4.21
C ILE A 7 12.00 -2.86 -4.86
N THR A 8 11.45 -3.94 -4.30
CA THR A 8 11.58 -5.28 -4.89
C THR A 8 10.77 -5.37 -6.17
N ARG A 9 11.32 -6.07 -7.17
CA ARG A 9 10.68 -6.20 -8.48
C ARG A 9 9.96 -7.54 -8.60
N ASP A 10 8.99 -7.59 -9.50
CA ASP A 10 8.26 -8.80 -9.83
C ASP A 10 9.26 -9.93 -10.18
N GLY A 11 9.02 -11.10 -9.62
CA GLY A 11 9.94 -12.23 -9.69
C GLY A 11 10.75 -12.47 -8.42
N ASP A 12 10.85 -11.49 -7.52
CA ASP A 12 11.51 -11.68 -6.23
C ASP A 12 10.65 -12.60 -5.36
N PRO A 13 11.23 -13.67 -4.77
CA PRO A 13 10.47 -14.63 -3.95
C PRO A 13 9.71 -13.99 -2.78
N VAL A 14 10.20 -12.89 -2.20
CA VAL A 14 9.54 -12.23 -1.06
C VAL A 14 8.12 -11.77 -1.43
N LEU A 15 7.86 -11.44 -2.69
CA LEU A 15 6.55 -10.99 -3.15
C LEU A 15 5.52 -12.13 -3.24
N ARG A 16 5.97 -13.38 -3.20
CA ARG A 16 5.13 -14.58 -3.29
C ARG A 16 5.02 -15.33 -1.97
N GLN A 17 5.76 -14.91 -0.94
CA GLN A 17 5.71 -15.51 0.38
C GLN A 17 4.49 -15.04 1.15
N GLU A 18 4.00 -15.89 2.04
CA GLU A 18 2.98 -15.48 3.00
C GLU A 18 3.63 -14.58 4.05
N ALA A 19 3.12 -13.36 4.19
CA ALA A 19 3.66 -12.40 5.13
C ALA A 19 3.33 -12.77 6.57
N ALA A 20 4.29 -12.54 7.47
CA ALA A 20 4.13 -12.82 8.88
C ALA A 20 3.30 -11.73 9.58
N LYS A 21 2.53 -12.14 10.58
CA LYS A 21 1.84 -11.20 11.48
C LYS A 21 2.83 -10.33 12.22
N VAL A 22 2.44 -9.09 12.44
CA VAL A 22 3.22 -8.12 13.22
C VAL A 22 2.73 -8.15 14.65
N SER A 23 3.68 -8.18 15.60
CA SER A 23 3.39 -8.18 17.04
C SER A 23 3.36 -6.75 17.58
N PHE A 24 2.61 -6.55 18.66
CA PHE A 24 2.52 -5.25 19.33
C PHE A 24 3.00 -5.36 20.78
N PRO A 25 3.60 -4.29 21.34
CA PRO A 25 3.90 -3.02 20.66
C PRO A 25 4.92 -3.21 19.54
N LEU A 26 4.91 -2.30 18.56
CA LEU A 26 5.86 -2.37 17.46
C LEU A 26 7.30 -2.27 17.93
N SER A 27 8.17 -3.07 17.33
CA SER A 27 9.61 -2.90 17.50
C SER A 27 10.05 -1.57 16.86
N GLU A 28 11.23 -1.08 17.25
CA GLU A 28 11.81 0.11 16.61
C GLU A 28 11.97 -0.07 15.10
N GLU A 29 12.35 -1.27 14.67
CA GLU A 29 12.48 -1.62 13.25
C GLU A 29 11.14 -1.54 12.51
N ASP A 30 10.09 -2.08 13.11
CA ASP A 30 8.76 -2.08 12.50
C ASP A 30 8.15 -0.67 12.47
N GLN A 31 8.37 0.13 13.52
CA GLN A 31 7.95 1.52 13.53
C GLN A 31 8.68 2.33 12.45
N LYS A 32 9.99 2.13 12.33
CA LYS A 32 10.78 2.78 11.28
C LYS A 32 10.32 2.37 9.89
N LEU A 33 10.02 1.10 9.68
CA LEU A 33 9.51 0.60 8.41
C LEU A 33 8.19 1.27 8.05
N ALA A 34 7.26 1.37 9.00
CA ALA A 34 5.98 2.05 8.81
C ALA A 34 6.19 3.53 8.42
N ASP A 35 7.05 4.22 9.15
CA ASP A 35 7.34 5.62 8.89
C ASP A 35 8.01 5.83 7.54
N ASP A 36 8.97 4.98 7.17
CA ASP A 36 9.69 5.07 5.90
C ASP A 36 8.79 4.78 4.70
N MET A 37 7.87 3.82 4.82
CA MET A 37 6.92 3.53 3.75
C MET A 37 5.94 4.68 3.54
N MET A 38 5.42 5.27 4.60
CA MET A 38 4.54 6.43 4.50
C MET A 38 5.28 7.65 3.95
N GLU A 39 6.53 7.85 4.36
CA GLU A 39 7.39 8.91 3.82
C GLU A 39 7.57 8.75 2.31
N TYR A 40 7.83 7.52 1.85
CA TYR A 40 7.94 7.26 0.41
C TYR A 40 6.71 7.75 -0.35
N LEU A 41 5.52 7.40 0.13
CA LEU A 41 4.28 7.81 -0.53
C LEU A 41 4.12 9.32 -0.57
N LYS A 42 4.38 10.00 0.54
CA LYS A 42 4.29 11.46 0.62
C LYS A 42 5.28 12.13 -0.33
N VAL A 43 6.54 11.70 -0.32
CA VAL A 43 7.59 12.25 -1.18
C VAL A 43 7.27 11.96 -2.66
N SER A 44 6.80 10.76 -2.97
CA SER A 44 6.48 10.36 -4.34
C SER A 44 5.31 11.13 -4.94
N GLN A 45 4.40 11.63 -4.10
CA GLN A 45 3.25 12.41 -4.54
C GLN A 45 3.55 13.91 -4.63
N ASP A 46 4.70 14.36 -4.15
CA ASP A 46 5.18 15.74 -4.34
C ASP A 46 5.94 15.81 -5.67
N PRO A 47 5.47 16.59 -6.66
CA PRO A 47 6.10 16.61 -7.99
C PRO A 47 7.57 16.99 -7.98
N GLU A 48 7.97 17.92 -7.13
CA GLU A 48 9.37 18.37 -7.04
C GLU A 48 10.25 17.31 -6.40
N LEU A 49 9.81 16.74 -5.26
CA LEU A 49 10.57 15.71 -4.54
C LEU A 49 10.60 14.40 -5.30
N CYS A 50 9.51 14.04 -5.95
CA CYS A 50 9.43 12.85 -6.79
C CYS A 50 10.50 12.90 -7.90
N LYS A 51 10.61 14.03 -8.58
CA LYS A 51 11.62 14.26 -9.62
C LYS A 51 13.04 14.27 -9.03
N LYS A 52 13.23 14.98 -7.92
CA LYS A 52 14.54 15.11 -7.26
C LYS A 52 15.14 13.75 -6.89
N TYR A 53 14.33 12.84 -6.37
CA TYR A 53 14.78 11.53 -5.92
C TYR A 53 14.56 10.41 -6.96
N GLY A 54 14.04 10.73 -8.13
CA GLY A 54 13.81 9.75 -9.19
C GLY A 54 12.79 8.68 -8.83
N LEU A 55 11.72 9.06 -8.12
CA LEU A 55 10.70 8.13 -7.65
C LEU A 55 9.55 7.99 -8.67
N ARG A 56 8.83 6.89 -8.54
CA ARG A 56 7.52 6.72 -9.16
C ARG A 56 6.45 6.98 -8.11
N ALA A 57 5.46 7.80 -8.47
CA ALA A 57 4.38 8.12 -7.55
C ALA A 57 3.52 6.88 -7.24
N GLY A 58 3.14 6.73 -5.97
CA GLY A 58 2.31 5.62 -5.54
C GLY A 58 1.34 6.04 -4.44
N VAL A 59 0.24 5.30 -4.32
CA VAL A 59 -0.78 5.49 -3.28
C VAL A 59 -0.72 4.39 -2.22
N GLY A 60 0.02 3.33 -2.48
CA GLY A 60 0.20 2.22 -1.55
C GLY A 60 1.55 1.56 -1.69
N LEU A 61 2.10 1.12 -0.57
CA LEU A 61 3.38 0.41 -0.51
C LEU A 61 3.33 -0.60 0.63
N ALA A 62 3.50 -1.87 0.28
CA ALA A 62 3.49 -2.97 1.26
C ALA A 62 4.91 -3.37 1.66
N ALA A 63 5.08 -3.88 2.88
CA ALA A 63 6.37 -4.29 3.40
C ALA A 63 7.12 -5.29 2.49
N PRO A 64 6.46 -6.30 1.87
CA PRO A 64 7.16 -7.18 0.93
C PRO A 64 7.79 -6.44 -0.24
N GLN A 65 7.23 -5.31 -0.67
CA GLN A 65 7.79 -4.51 -1.76
C GLN A 65 9.10 -3.80 -1.39
N VAL A 66 9.47 -3.81 -0.12
CA VAL A 66 10.78 -3.34 0.35
C VAL A 66 11.58 -4.47 1.01
N GLY A 67 11.25 -5.70 0.67
CA GLY A 67 12.01 -6.89 1.07
C GLY A 67 11.67 -7.44 2.46
N VAL A 68 10.61 -6.96 3.09
CA VAL A 68 10.22 -7.38 4.44
C VAL A 68 8.89 -8.15 4.40
N SER A 69 8.95 -9.45 4.71
CA SER A 69 7.77 -10.33 4.66
C SER A 69 6.93 -10.20 5.92
N LYS A 70 6.26 -9.06 6.08
CA LYS A 70 5.36 -8.76 7.20
C LYS A 70 4.04 -8.18 6.70
N MET A 71 2.97 -8.41 7.46
CA MET A 71 1.62 -7.89 7.16
C MET A 71 1.52 -6.41 7.54
N MET A 72 2.11 -5.56 6.71
CA MET A 72 2.10 -4.11 6.90
C MET A 72 2.11 -3.42 5.53
N ALA A 73 1.30 -2.37 5.39
CA ALA A 73 1.29 -1.54 4.20
C ALA A 73 0.96 -0.09 4.57
N ALA A 74 1.59 0.84 3.89
CA ALA A 74 1.21 2.25 3.96
C ALA A 74 0.26 2.57 2.80
N VAL A 75 -0.77 3.36 3.08
CA VAL A 75 -1.75 3.79 2.08
C VAL A 75 -1.93 5.31 2.22
N LEU A 76 -1.83 6.00 1.10
CA LEU A 76 -2.04 7.44 1.03
C LEU A 76 -2.84 7.76 -0.23
N VAL A 77 -4.16 7.75 -0.10
CA VAL A 77 -5.08 8.15 -1.16
C VAL A 77 -5.59 9.54 -0.79
N PRO A 78 -5.14 10.60 -1.48
CA PRO A 78 -5.51 11.97 -1.12
C PRO A 78 -6.98 12.26 -1.41
N ALA A 79 -7.55 13.22 -0.68
CA ALA A 79 -8.89 13.73 -0.91
C ALA A 79 -8.86 14.70 -2.10
N GLU A 80 -8.80 14.17 -3.31
CA GLU A 80 -8.85 14.95 -4.54
C GLU A 80 -10.25 14.95 -5.13
N GLU A 81 -10.51 15.92 -6.03
CA GLU A 81 -11.75 15.95 -6.80
C GLU A 81 -11.89 14.64 -7.59
N GLY A 82 -13.01 13.94 -7.39
CA GLY A 82 -13.24 12.63 -8.01
C GLY A 82 -12.74 11.43 -7.21
N ALA A 83 -12.03 11.62 -6.11
CA ALA A 83 -11.64 10.52 -5.22
C ALA A 83 -12.87 9.98 -4.49
N LYS A 84 -13.16 8.69 -4.66
CA LYS A 84 -14.34 8.06 -4.06
C LYS A 84 -14.12 7.68 -2.60
N SER A 85 -12.88 7.38 -2.21
CA SER A 85 -12.52 6.92 -0.86
C SER A 85 -11.13 7.44 -0.50
N PRO A 86 -11.00 8.71 -0.11
CA PRO A 86 -9.72 9.20 0.42
C PRO A 86 -9.40 8.42 1.70
N PHE A 87 -8.15 7.99 1.82
CA PHE A 87 -7.72 7.16 2.95
C PHE A 87 -6.22 7.32 3.18
N THR A 88 -5.84 7.55 4.43
CA THR A 88 -4.43 7.66 4.82
C THR A 88 -4.20 6.93 6.12
N ASP A 89 -3.45 5.85 6.09
CA ASP A 89 -3.02 5.15 7.30
C ASP A 89 -1.95 4.11 6.96
N VAL A 90 -1.28 3.61 7.99
CA VAL A 90 -0.48 2.39 7.93
C VAL A 90 -1.38 1.26 8.43
N ILE A 91 -1.63 0.28 7.57
CA ILE A 91 -2.48 -0.86 7.90
C ILE A 91 -1.60 -2.06 8.27
N ILE A 92 -1.90 -2.67 9.44
CA ILE A 92 -1.11 -3.79 9.99
C ILE A 92 -2.07 -4.93 10.30
N ASN A 93 -1.64 -6.16 9.96
CA ASN A 93 -2.45 -7.36 10.13
C ASN A 93 -3.85 -7.23 9.51
N PRO A 94 -3.96 -6.78 8.25
CA PRO A 94 -5.26 -6.50 7.64
C PRO A 94 -6.03 -7.77 7.34
N VAL A 95 -7.37 -7.68 7.48
CA VAL A 95 -8.30 -8.75 7.09
C VAL A 95 -9.48 -8.12 6.36
N ILE A 96 -9.79 -8.61 5.18
CA ILE A 96 -11.02 -8.27 4.47
C ILE A 96 -12.14 -9.09 5.10
N ILE A 97 -13.01 -8.45 5.90
CA ILE A 97 -14.06 -9.16 6.64
C ILE A 97 -15.37 -9.26 5.88
N SER A 98 -15.57 -8.43 4.88
CA SER A 98 -16.69 -8.55 3.94
C SER A 98 -16.37 -7.84 2.63
N HIS A 99 -17.04 -8.23 1.56
CA HIS A 99 -16.89 -7.61 0.26
C HIS A 99 -18.19 -7.66 -0.52
N SER A 100 -18.31 -6.78 -1.52
CA SER A 100 -19.44 -6.82 -2.44
C SER A 100 -19.35 -8.04 -3.35
N VAL A 101 -20.50 -8.48 -3.85
CA VAL A 101 -20.56 -9.49 -4.91
C VAL A 101 -20.13 -8.88 -6.24
N GLN A 102 -20.46 -7.60 -6.44
CA GLN A 102 -20.10 -6.87 -7.64
C GLN A 102 -18.62 -6.49 -7.66
N ASP A 103 -17.98 -6.70 -8.80
CA ASP A 103 -16.61 -6.30 -9.05
C ASP A 103 -16.57 -4.95 -9.79
N GLY A 104 -15.46 -4.26 -9.65
CA GLY A 104 -15.15 -3.05 -10.37
C GLY A 104 -13.68 -3.03 -10.76
N ALA A 105 -13.33 -2.13 -11.67
CA ALA A 105 -11.95 -1.89 -12.06
C ALA A 105 -11.75 -0.40 -12.30
N LEU A 106 -10.51 0.09 -12.08
CA LEU A 106 -10.18 1.46 -12.42
C LEU A 106 -10.10 1.59 -13.94
N THR A 107 -10.76 2.59 -14.49
CA THR A 107 -10.80 2.82 -15.95
C THR A 107 -9.43 3.13 -16.54
N GLU A 108 -8.54 3.72 -15.72
CA GLU A 108 -7.16 4.03 -16.10
C GLU A 108 -6.18 2.88 -15.85
N GLY A 109 -6.68 1.76 -15.27
CA GLY A 109 -5.87 0.65 -14.87
C GLY A 109 -5.18 0.87 -13.52
N GLU A 110 -4.37 -0.09 -13.10
CA GLU A 110 -3.60 -0.04 -11.85
C GLU A 110 -2.11 -0.06 -12.13
N GLY A 111 -1.37 0.79 -11.41
CA GLY A 111 0.09 0.77 -11.41
C GLY A 111 0.63 -0.06 -10.26
N CYS A 112 1.85 -0.56 -10.41
CA CYS A 112 2.56 -1.26 -9.36
C CYS A 112 4.04 -0.87 -9.36
N LEU A 113 4.56 -0.47 -8.21
CA LEU A 113 5.96 -0.03 -8.08
C LEU A 113 6.95 -1.16 -8.32
N SER A 114 6.54 -2.41 -8.13
CA SER A 114 7.38 -3.59 -8.34
C SER A 114 7.39 -4.10 -9.78
N VAL A 115 6.61 -3.47 -10.66
CA VAL A 115 6.51 -3.84 -12.07
C VAL A 115 6.97 -2.65 -12.93
N ASP A 116 8.06 -2.85 -13.68
CA ASP A 116 8.66 -1.79 -14.49
C ASP A 116 8.01 -1.63 -15.85
N GLU A 117 7.35 -2.68 -16.34
CA GLU A 117 6.72 -2.70 -17.65
C GLU A 117 5.23 -2.38 -17.56
N GLU A 118 4.70 -1.71 -18.57
CA GLU A 118 3.27 -1.52 -18.70
C GLU A 118 2.61 -2.82 -19.16
N VAL A 119 1.70 -3.34 -18.37
CA VAL A 119 0.93 -4.53 -18.68
C VAL A 119 -0.50 -4.08 -19.01
N PRO A 120 -0.96 -4.25 -20.26
CA PRO A 120 -2.30 -3.80 -20.65
C PRO A 120 -3.38 -4.64 -19.99
N GLY A 121 -4.51 -3.99 -19.69
CA GLY A 121 -5.69 -4.64 -19.13
C GLY A 121 -6.23 -3.92 -17.90
N PHE A 122 -7.33 -4.47 -17.38
CA PHE A 122 -7.99 -4.00 -16.18
C PHE A 122 -7.85 -5.03 -15.09
N VAL A 123 -7.72 -4.56 -13.84
CA VAL A 123 -7.65 -5.44 -12.67
C VAL A 123 -9.03 -5.42 -12.01
N PRO A 124 -9.80 -6.54 -12.08
CA PRO A 124 -11.08 -6.62 -11.38
C PRO A 124 -10.84 -6.74 -9.88
N ARG A 125 -11.55 -5.93 -9.11
CA ARG A 125 -11.53 -5.93 -7.65
C ARG A 125 -12.96 -5.99 -7.15
N HIS A 126 -13.17 -6.41 -5.91
CA HIS A 126 -14.44 -6.19 -5.25
C HIS A 126 -14.73 -4.69 -5.24
N ASP A 127 -15.91 -4.27 -5.68
CA ASP A 127 -16.27 -2.85 -5.77
C ASP A 127 -16.26 -2.18 -4.40
N ARG A 128 -16.64 -2.93 -3.36
CA ARG A 128 -16.63 -2.48 -1.97
C ARG A 128 -16.07 -3.57 -1.06
N ILE A 129 -15.30 -3.14 -0.07
CA ILE A 129 -14.80 -4.04 0.98
C ILE A 129 -14.98 -3.40 2.35
N THR A 130 -15.07 -4.24 3.37
CA THR A 130 -14.89 -3.82 4.76
C THR A 130 -13.58 -4.41 5.25
N LEU A 131 -12.68 -3.54 5.65
CA LEU A 131 -11.33 -3.89 6.10
C LEU A 131 -11.22 -3.71 7.60
N ARG A 132 -10.69 -4.73 8.28
CA ARG A 132 -10.27 -4.63 9.68
C ARG A 132 -8.76 -4.65 9.72
N TYR A 133 -8.16 -3.72 10.43
CA TYR A 133 -6.69 -3.65 10.56
C TYR A 133 -6.31 -3.01 11.90
N GLN A 134 -5.04 -3.16 12.26
CA GLN A 134 -4.45 -2.47 13.40
C GLN A 134 -3.56 -1.33 12.89
N ASP A 135 -3.57 -0.20 13.61
CA ASP A 135 -2.68 0.91 13.32
C ASP A 135 -1.33 0.74 14.04
N THR A 136 -0.43 1.72 13.92
CA THR A 136 0.89 1.64 14.53
C THR A 136 0.89 1.63 16.06
N LYS A 137 -0.23 1.99 16.67
CA LYS A 137 -0.44 1.94 18.13
C LYS A 137 -1.06 0.63 18.60
N GLY A 138 -1.41 -0.25 17.66
CA GLY A 138 -2.09 -1.51 17.95
C GLY A 138 -3.60 -1.38 18.09
N GLU A 139 -4.16 -0.20 17.85
CA GLU A 139 -5.61 0.01 17.89
C GLU A 139 -6.27 -0.61 16.66
N THR A 140 -7.39 -1.31 16.88
CA THR A 140 -8.14 -1.96 15.79
C THR A 140 -9.11 -0.99 15.15
N HIS A 141 -9.08 -0.94 13.82
CA HIS A 141 -9.97 -0.14 13.00
C HIS A 141 -10.79 -1.02 12.06
N LYS A 142 -11.98 -0.56 11.76
CA LYS A 142 -12.85 -1.19 10.78
C LYS A 142 -13.34 -0.09 9.83
N VAL A 143 -13.00 -0.22 8.55
CA VAL A 143 -13.32 0.78 7.55
C VAL A 143 -14.00 0.16 6.34
N ARG A 144 -14.88 0.93 5.71
CA ARG A 144 -15.52 0.56 4.44
C ARG A 144 -14.85 1.34 3.33
N LEU A 145 -14.39 0.62 2.31
CA LEU A 145 -13.69 1.20 1.17
C LEU A 145 -14.40 0.86 -0.12
N LYS A 146 -14.38 1.79 -1.06
CA LYS A 146 -14.93 1.66 -2.41
C LYS A 146 -13.81 1.71 -3.44
N ASN A 147 -14.04 1.00 -4.54
CA ASN A 147 -13.16 1.10 -5.71
C ASN A 147 -13.28 2.47 -6.39
#